data_d3e37386c87ff2e2c4f6223bff3a7806
#
_entry.id   d3e37386c87ff2e2c4f6223bff3a7806
#
_cell.length_a   1.000
_cell.length_b   1.000
_cell.length_c   1.000
_cell.angle_alpha   90.00
_cell.angle_beta   90.00
_cell.angle_gamma   90.00
#
_symmetry.space_group_name_H-M   'P 1'
#
loop_
_entity.id
_entity.type
_entity.pdbx_description
1 polymer ?
#
loop_
_entity_poly.entity_id
_entity_poly.type
_entity_poly.pdbx_seq_one_letter_code
_entity_poly.pdbx_strand_id
1 'polypeptide(L)'
;VNVDIDLAWILEVARRAGQGDPAIDDYGVAVAAVERHRAVLVGQDVYQGVYAKAAALAHSLGRMRWLERSNLRVAVAVAHAYLIASGAPAKLDQRRVSALATELRKESCTAAGVAEVLRSWAV
;
A
#
# COMPACT_ATOMS: atom_id res chain seq x y z
N VAL A 1 12.35 11.35 -4.53
CA VAL A 1 11.23 12.09 -5.12
C VAL A 1 9.92 11.41 -4.73
N ASN A 2 9.04 12.15 -4.10
CA ASN A 2 7.71 11.65 -3.77
C ASN A 2 6.80 11.72 -5.00
N VAL A 3 6.23 10.58 -5.34
CA VAL A 3 5.25 10.49 -6.43
C VAL A 3 3.87 10.45 -5.81
N ASP A 4 2.96 11.27 -6.30
CA ASP A 4 1.55 11.17 -5.92
C ASP A 4 0.86 10.26 -6.92
N ILE A 5 0.15 9.28 -6.40
CA ILE A 5 -0.62 8.37 -7.24
C ILE A 5 -2.11 8.70 -7.13
N ASP A 6 -2.87 8.24 -8.12
CA ASP A 6 -4.31 8.47 -8.16
C ASP A 6 -5.08 7.15 -8.11
N LEU A 7 -6.40 7.26 -8.10
CA LEU A 7 -7.27 6.09 -8.05
C LEU A 7 -7.05 5.17 -9.26
N ALA A 8 -6.90 5.75 -10.45
CA ALA A 8 -6.71 4.96 -11.66
C ALA A 8 -5.47 4.07 -11.57
N TRP A 9 -4.41 4.57 -10.98
CA TRP A 9 -3.18 3.80 -10.77
C TRP A 9 -3.41 2.61 -9.83
N ILE A 10 -4.14 2.83 -8.72
CA ILE A 10 -4.46 1.75 -7.78
C ILE A 10 -5.33 0.69 -8.47
N LEU A 11 -6.32 1.11 -9.24
CA LEU A 11 -7.19 0.17 -9.95
C LEU A 11 -6.43 -0.67 -10.97
N GLU A 12 -5.44 -0.09 -11.63
CA GLU A 12 -4.60 -0.82 -12.57
C GLU A 12 -3.72 -1.85 -11.87
N VAL A 13 -3.14 -1.49 -10.72
CA VAL A 13 -2.37 -2.45 -9.91
C VAL A 13 -3.27 -3.59 -9.45
N ALA A 14 -4.48 -3.28 -9.00
CA ALA A 14 -5.44 -4.30 -8.55
C ALA A 14 -5.81 -5.25 -9.68
N ARG A 15 -6.00 -4.72 -10.88
CA ARG A 15 -6.33 -5.55 -12.06
C ARG A 15 -5.19 -6.52 -12.39
N ARG A 16 -3.95 -6.06 -12.29
CA ARG A 16 -2.78 -6.88 -12.63
C ARG A 16 -2.40 -7.86 -11.54
N ALA A 17 -2.45 -7.42 -10.29
CA ALA A 17 -1.99 -8.22 -9.14
C ALA A 17 -3.08 -9.10 -8.54
N GLY A 18 -4.33 -8.68 -8.66
CA GLY A 18 -5.46 -9.44 -8.14
C GLY A 18 -5.72 -10.69 -8.95
N GLN A 19 -6.02 -11.78 -8.26
CA GLN A 19 -6.28 -13.06 -8.92
C GLN A 19 -7.64 -13.02 -9.61
N GLY A 20 -7.63 -13.24 -10.94
CA GLY A 20 -8.86 -13.30 -11.71
C GLY A 20 -9.58 -11.96 -11.84
N ASP A 21 -8.86 -10.85 -11.84
CA ASP A 21 -9.42 -9.51 -11.98
C ASP A 21 -10.59 -9.30 -11.01
N PRO A 22 -10.31 -9.24 -9.70
CA PRO A 22 -11.37 -9.22 -8.69
C PRO A 22 -12.28 -8.00 -8.82
N ALA A 23 -13.57 -8.21 -8.60
CA ALA A 23 -14.55 -7.13 -8.60
C ALA A 23 -14.30 -6.20 -7.40
N ILE A 24 -14.61 -4.93 -7.61
CA ILE A 24 -14.43 -3.91 -6.58
C ILE A 24 -15.75 -3.75 -5.83
N ASP A 25 -15.74 -4.10 -4.54
CA ASP A 25 -16.92 -4.02 -3.69
C ASP A 25 -17.10 -2.64 -3.08
N ASP A 26 -15.99 -1.92 -2.84
CA ASP A 26 -16.03 -0.62 -2.16
C ASP A 26 -14.93 0.30 -2.69
N TYR A 27 -15.26 1.11 -3.69
CA TYR A 27 -14.35 2.10 -4.24
C TYR A 27 -13.90 3.12 -3.20
N GLY A 28 -14.73 3.40 -2.20
CA GLY A 28 -14.43 4.41 -1.18
C GLY A 28 -13.17 4.10 -0.40
N VAL A 29 -12.85 2.82 -0.20
CA VAL A 29 -11.60 2.42 0.47
C VAL A 29 -10.39 2.86 -0.34
N ALA A 30 -10.41 2.62 -1.65
CA ALA A 30 -9.30 3.01 -2.51
C ALA A 30 -9.18 4.54 -2.62
N VAL A 31 -10.30 5.24 -2.72
CA VAL A 31 -10.29 6.72 -2.71
C VAL A 31 -9.69 7.24 -1.41
N ALA A 32 -10.10 6.69 -0.28
CA ALA A 32 -9.57 7.10 1.03
C ALA A 32 -8.08 6.80 1.14
N ALA A 33 -7.61 5.68 0.60
CA ALA A 33 -6.19 5.33 0.61
C ALA A 33 -5.36 6.37 -0.16
N VAL A 34 -5.83 6.79 -1.33
CA VAL A 34 -5.17 7.82 -2.13
C VAL A 34 -5.07 9.12 -1.34
N GLU A 35 -6.18 9.58 -0.78
CA GLU A 35 -6.19 10.83 -0.01
C GLU A 35 -5.32 10.74 1.23
N ARG A 36 -5.33 9.61 1.90
CA ARG A 36 -4.54 9.40 3.11
C ARG A 36 -3.04 9.53 2.85
N HIS A 37 -2.52 8.88 1.79
CA HIS A 37 -1.08 8.85 1.58
C HIS A 37 -0.50 10.22 1.26
N ARG A 38 -1.30 11.14 0.72
CA ARG A 38 -0.87 12.50 0.37
C ARG A 38 -1.42 13.57 1.30
N ALA A 39 -1.97 13.17 2.44
CA ALA A 39 -2.58 14.11 3.37
C ALA A 39 -1.55 15.11 3.90
N VAL A 40 -1.97 16.37 4.00
CA VAL A 40 -1.14 17.47 4.49
C VAL A 40 -1.86 18.09 5.68
N LEU A 41 -1.10 18.35 6.75
CA LEU A 41 -1.61 19.01 7.95
C LEU A 41 -0.66 20.15 8.31
N VAL A 42 -1.19 21.36 8.39
CA VAL A 42 -0.42 22.58 8.73
C VAL A 42 0.82 22.70 7.84
N GLY A 43 0.62 22.51 6.53
CA GLY A 43 1.69 22.66 5.53
C GLY A 43 2.72 21.55 5.49
N GLN A 44 2.52 20.46 6.24
CA GLN A 44 3.46 19.34 6.26
C GLN A 44 2.75 18.02 5.91
N ASP A 45 3.46 17.12 5.23
CA ASP A 45 2.96 15.80 4.95
C ASP A 45 2.69 15.06 6.26
N VAL A 46 1.52 14.45 6.37
CA VAL A 46 1.18 13.59 7.52
C VAL A 46 2.06 12.34 7.50
N TYR A 47 2.26 11.75 6.32
CA TYR A 47 3.14 10.60 6.12
C TYR A 47 4.39 11.11 5.41
N GLN A 48 5.51 11.14 6.13
CA GLN A 48 6.74 11.73 5.62
C GLN A 48 7.66 10.67 5.05
N GLY A 49 8.05 10.87 3.79
CA GLY A 49 8.94 9.97 3.07
C GLY A 49 8.22 8.83 2.39
N VAL A 50 8.94 8.16 1.49
CA VAL A 50 8.35 7.14 0.61
C VAL A 50 7.85 5.93 1.38
N TYR A 51 8.56 5.50 2.42
CA TYR A 51 8.13 4.32 3.19
C TYR A 51 6.87 4.58 3.99
N ALA A 52 6.76 5.76 4.60
CA ALA A 52 5.54 6.12 5.33
C ALA A 52 4.34 6.22 4.40
N LYS A 53 4.53 6.79 3.21
CA LYS A 53 3.44 6.92 2.22
C LYS A 53 3.03 5.55 1.66
N ALA A 54 4.00 4.71 1.32
CA ALA A 54 3.72 3.34 0.89
C ALA A 54 2.98 2.56 1.97
N ALA A 55 3.39 2.74 3.22
CA ALA A 55 2.75 2.08 4.36
C ALA A 55 1.31 2.55 4.56
N ALA A 56 1.03 3.84 4.39
CA ALA A 56 -0.33 4.36 4.49
C ALA A 56 -1.23 3.72 3.42
N LEU A 57 -0.73 3.58 2.19
CA LEU A 57 -1.46 2.91 1.12
C LEU A 57 -1.74 1.44 1.47
N ALA A 58 -0.71 0.69 1.84
CA ALA A 58 -0.85 -0.73 2.14
C ALA A 58 -1.74 -0.97 3.36
N HIS A 59 -1.61 -0.15 4.39
CA HIS A 59 -2.42 -0.26 5.60
C HIS A 59 -3.92 -0.10 5.28
N SER A 60 -4.27 0.91 4.52
CA SER A 60 -5.67 1.14 4.13
C SER A 60 -6.19 0.00 3.25
N LEU A 61 -5.44 -0.35 2.21
CA LEU A 61 -5.92 -1.32 1.20
C LEU A 61 -5.89 -2.76 1.71
N GLY A 62 -5.02 -3.07 2.66
CA GLY A 62 -4.90 -4.43 3.20
C GLY A 62 -5.73 -4.69 4.44
N ARG A 63 -6.09 -3.66 5.20
CA ARG A 63 -6.87 -3.78 6.43
C ARG A 63 -8.37 -3.71 6.19
N MET A 64 -8.79 -3.08 5.11
CA MET A 64 -10.22 -2.93 4.80
C MET A 64 -10.55 -3.76 3.58
N ARG A 65 -11.69 -4.44 3.63
CA ARG A 65 -12.16 -5.20 2.47
C ARG A 65 -12.76 -4.24 1.45
N TRP A 66 -12.17 -4.20 0.26
CA TRP A 66 -12.67 -3.38 -0.83
C TRP A 66 -12.75 -4.14 -2.16
N LEU A 67 -12.07 -5.30 -2.22
CA LEU A 67 -12.14 -6.22 -3.36
C LEU A 67 -12.85 -7.50 -2.92
N GLU A 68 -13.47 -8.19 -3.85
CA GLU A 68 -14.10 -9.48 -3.56
C GLU A 68 -13.08 -10.51 -3.07
N ARG A 69 -11.80 -10.37 -3.48
CA ARG A 69 -10.69 -11.23 -3.04
C ARG A 69 -9.36 -10.52 -3.30
N SER A 70 -8.28 -11.10 -2.82
CA SER A 70 -6.90 -10.62 -3.07
C SER A 70 -6.57 -9.29 -2.41
N ASN A 71 -7.27 -8.89 -1.36
CA ASN A 71 -7.01 -7.60 -0.69
C ASN A 71 -5.57 -7.48 -0.18
N LEU A 72 -5.04 -8.54 0.49
CA LEU A 72 -3.66 -8.51 0.97
C LEU A 72 -2.65 -8.53 -0.17
N ARG A 73 -2.90 -9.35 -1.18
CA ARG A 73 -2.01 -9.45 -2.34
C ARG A 73 -1.90 -8.11 -3.08
N VAL A 74 -3.03 -7.42 -3.25
CA VAL A 74 -3.05 -6.11 -3.91
C VAL A 74 -2.38 -5.06 -3.05
N ALA A 75 -2.58 -5.08 -1.72
CA ALA A 75 -1.90 -4.15 -0.81
C ALA A 75 -0.38 -4.29 -0.90
N VAL A 76 0.12 -5.51 -0.94
CA VAL A 76 1.56 -5.79 -1.11
C VAL A 76 2.05 -5.24 -2.45
N ALA A 77 1.32 -5.51 -3.52
CA ALA A 77 1.69 -5.05 -4.86
C ALA A 77 1.69 -3.52 -4.97
N VAL A 78 0.71 -2.85 -4.36
CA VAL A 78 0.64 -1.38 -4.35
C VAL A 78 1.83 -0.79 -3.60
N ALA A 79 2.15 -1.33 -2.42
CA ALA A 79 3.30 -0.84 -1.66
C ALA A 79 4.60 -0.98 -2.44
N HIS A 80 4.83 -2.14 -3.02
CA HIS A 80 6.04 -2.40 -3.81
C HIS A 80 6.11 -1.49 -5.03
N ALA A 81 5.03 -1.41 -5.80
CA ALA A 81 4.98 -0.57 -7.00
C ALA A 81 5.17 0.91 -6.66
N TYR A 82 4.62 1.37 -5.54
CA TYR A 82 4.79 2.75 -5.10
C TYR A 82 6.26 3.05 -4.78
N LEU A 83 6.94 2.14 -4.07
CA LEU A 83 8.37 2.31 -3.75
C LEU A 83 9.21 2.38 -5.03
N ILE A 84 8.97 1.49 -5.98
CA ILE A 84 9.68 1.50 -7.26
C ILE A 84 9.42 2.82 -8.01
N ALA A 85 8.16 3.24 -8.11
CA ALA A 85 7.80 4.48 -8.80
C ALA A 85 8.41 5.71 -8.15
N SER A 86 8.63 5.65 -6.85
CA SER A 86 9.20 6.76 -6.07
C SER A 86 10.74 6.73 -6.00
N GLY A 87 11.39 5.84 -6.75
CA GLY A 87 12.84 5.76 -6.79
C GLY A 87 13.47 5.09 -5.58
N ALA A 88 12.71 4.31 -4.82
CA ALA A 88 13.20 3.55 -3.67
C ALA A 88 13.23 2.06 -4.03
N PRO A 89 14.33 1.55 -4.61
CA PRO A 89 14.38 0.15 -5.02
C PRO A 89 14.04 -0.78 -3.87
N ALA A 90 13.18 -1.74 -4.13
CA ALA A 90 12.72 -2.68 -3.13
C ALA A 90 12.69 -4.08 -3.72
N LYS A 91 13.21 -5.03 -2.95
CA LYS A 91 13.22 -6.42 -3.35
C LYS A 91 11.93 -7.10 -2.89
N LEU A 92 11.30 -7.85 -3.77
CA LEU A 92 10.10 -8.61 -3.46
C LEU A 92 10.38 -10.10 -3.65
N ASP A 93 10.18 -10.87 -2.58
CA ASP A 93 10.28 -12.33 -2.60
C ASP A 93 9.23 -12.90 -1.63
N GLN A 94 9.11 -14.22 -1.60
CA GLN A 94 8.09 -14.89 -0.79
C GLN A 94 8.18 -14.51 0.69
N ARG A 95 9.40 -14.40 1.23
CA ARG A 95 9.59 -14.07 2.64
C ARG A 95 9.13 -12.66 2.96
N ARG A 96 9.44 -11.70 2.07
CA ARG A 96 9.03 -10.30 2.25
C ARG A 96 7.53 -10.11 2.09
N VAL A 97 6.93 -10.79 1.12
CA VAL A 97 5.48 -10.80 0.95
C VAL A 97 4.80 -11.33 2.21
N SER A 98 5.27 -12.46 2.73
CA SER A 98 4.71 -13.06 3.94
C SER A 98 4.86 -12.17 5.15
N ALA A 99 5.99 -11.49 5.29
CA ALA A 99 6.23 -10.58 6.41
C ALA A 99 5.23 -9.42 6.41
N LEU A 100 4.97 -8.83 5.25
CA LEU A 100 4.01 -7.75 5.16
C LEU A 100 2.58 -8.24 5.39
N ALA A 101 2.22 -9.39 4.82
CA ALA A 101 0.90 -9.96 5.04
C ALA A 101 0.66 -10.26 6.52
N THR A 102 1.67 -10.79 7.22
CA THR A 102 1.58 -11.05 8.65
C THR A 102 1.38 -9.76 9.44
N GLU A 103 2.14 -8.71 9.09
CA GLU A 103 1.98 -7.41 9.76
C GLU A 103 0.58 -6.83 9.55
N LEU A 104 0.08 -6.89 8.32
CA LEU A 104 -1.25 -6.36 7.99
C LEU A 104 -2.39 -7.12 8.69
N ARG A 105 -2.17 -8.38 9.06
CA ARG A 105 -3.17 -9.17 9.78
C ARG A 105 -3.17 -8.93 11.28
N LYS A 106 -2.14 -8.32 11.84
CA LYS A 106 -2.08 -8.08 13.28
C LYS A 106 -3.22 -7.16 13.70
N GLU A 107 -3.87 -7.49 14.81
CA GLU A 107 -4.92 -6.67 15.37
C GLU A 107 -4.43 -5.26 15.69
N SER A 108 -3.19 -5.16 16.16
CA SER A 108 -2.55 -3.90 16.53
C SER A 108 -1.79 -3.24 15.38
N CYS A 109 -2.06 -3.62 14.13
CA CYS A 109 -1.36 -3.10 12.97
C CYS A 109 -1.54 -1.57 12.84
N THR A 110 -0.42 -0.87 12.63
CA THR A 110 -0.42 0.57 12.37
C THR A 110 0.35 0.85 11.09
N ALA A 111 0.13 2.02 10.50
CA ALA A 111 0.91 2.44 9.34
C ALA A 111 2.41 2.51 9.68
N ALA A 112 2.76 2.94 10.89
CA ALA A 112 4.16 2.98 11.32
C ALA A 112 4.79 1.59 11.36
N GLY A 113 4.06 0.59 11.86
CA GLY A 113 4.52 -0.80 11.85
C GLY A 113 4.72 -1.35 10.43
N VAL A 114 3.80 -1.03 9.54
CA VAL A 114 3.92 -1.40 8.13
C VAL A 114 5.16 -0.74 7.50
N ALA A 115 5.40 0.53 7.81
CA ALA A 115 6.58 1.25 7.29
C ALA A 115 7.89 0.58 7.72
N GLU A 116 7.97 0.09 8.96
CA GLU A 116 9.15 -0.64 9.43
C GLU A 116 9.40 -1.90 8.59
N VAL A 117 8.35 -2.66 8.29
CA VAL A 117 8.47 -3.84 7.43
C VAL A 117 8.97 -3.43 6.04
N LEU A 118 8.40 -2.37 5.47
CA LEU A 118 8.78 -1.92 4.13
C LEU A 118 10.23 -1.44 4.06
N ARG A 119 10.74 -0.81 5.13
CA ARG A 119 12.13 -0.38 5.18
C ARG A 119 13.09 -1.55 5.05
N SER A 120 12.71 -2.71 5.55
CA SER A 120 13.54 -3.93 5.42
C SER A 120 13.61 -4.46 3.99
N TRP A 121 12.78 -3.94 3.08
CA TRP A 121 12.76 -4.35 1.68
C TRP A 121 13.82 -3.61 0.85
N ALA A 122 14.45 -2.58 1.41
CA ALA A 122 15.43 -1.78 0.67
C ALA A 122 16.56 -2.66 0.15
N VAL A 123 16.98 -2.38 -1.06
CA VAL A 123 18.06 -3.10 -1.74
C VAL A 123 19.40 -2.46 -1.41
#